data_29a78e31594c529c83ec722eb20b542f
#
_entry.id   29a78e31594c529c83ec722eb20b542f
#
_cell.length_a   1.000
_cell.length_b   1.000
_cell.length_c   1.000
_cell.angle_alpha   90.00
_cell.angle_beta   90.00
_cell.angle_gamma   90.00
#
_symmetry.space_group_name_H-M   'P 1'
#
loop_
_entity.id
_entity.type
_entity.pdbx_description
1 polymer ?
#
loop_
_entity_poly.entity_id
_entity_poly.type
_entity_poly.pdbx_seq_one_letter_code
_entity_poly.pdbx_strand_id
1 'polypeptide(L)'
;MPLTALRTFEERIERQLRLLELKKTIIERNIGRHIRLFEQRRDDIGKRIEDQIRQFERKRGIRLDDEVRFIRSWIERPLSIGAVTPSSKMLARAMARYVDPHSDGPVVELGPGTGPVTAALVEAGVDPSRLVLVEFNPAFCRILRTRYPSATLVQGDAYSMRRLLETLLLQPAAAVVSGLPLVTKPMRQRLRLIRDAFDLMLPGAPFVQFTYSVASPLPRRLSGFSVEASERIWMNIPPARIWVYRRD
;
A
#
# COMPACT_ATOMS: atom_id res chain seq x y z
N MET A 1 7.03 -55.90 30.81
CA MET A 1 7.98 -54.97 30.23
C MET A 1 8.94 -54.52 31.32
N PRO A 2 10.26 -54.56 31.14
CA PRO A 2 11.20 -54.22 32.20
C PRO A 2 11.17 -52.71 32.47
N LEU A 3 11.10 -52.31 33.72
CA LEU A 3 11.09 -50.93 34.26
C LEU A 3 12.24 -50.06 33.72
N THR A 4 13.30 -50.63 33.22
CA THR A 4 14.45 -49.97 32.58
C THR A 4 14.11 -49.36 31.21
N ALA A 5 13.20 -49.94 30.42
CA ALA A 5 12.80 -49.43 29.12
C ALA A 5 11.88 -48.19 29.21
N LEU A 6 11.06 -48.10 30.26
CA LEU A 6 10.22 -46.94 30.55
C LEU A 6 11.07 -45.72 30.99
N ARG A 7 12.09 -45.95 31.84
CA ARG A 7 13.01 -44.86 32.28
C ARG A 7 13.79 -44.26 31.13
N THR A 8 14.31 -45.06 30.21
CA THR A 8 15.04 -44.57 29.03
C THR A 8 14.13 -43.83 28.05
N PHE A 9 12.84 -44.15 28.00
CA PHE A 9 11.85 -43.46 27.17
C PHE A 9 11.51 -42.09 27.76
N GLU A 10 11.27 -41.99 29.07
CA GLU A 10 11.02 -40.72 29.77
C GLU A 10 12.20 -39.76 29.67
N GLU A 11 13.43 -40.24 29.89
CA GLU A 11 14.65 -39.46 29.72
C GLU A 11 14.83 -38.93 28.28
N ARG A 12 14.42 -39.67 27.28
CA ARG A 12 14.44 -39.26 25.87
C ARG A 12 13.43 -38.15 25.60
N ILE A 13 12.22 -38.25 26.14
CA ILE A 13 11.18 -37.24 26.01
C ILE A 13 11.59 -35.95 26.70
N GLU A 14 12.08 -36.01 27.93
CA GLU A 14 12.60 -34.83 28.65
C GLU A 14 13.72 -34.12 27.91
N ARG A 15 14.65 -34.88 27.34
CA ARG A 15 15.75 -34.35 26.53
C ARG A 15 15.25 -33.64 25.25
N GLN A 16 14.22 -34.18 24.62
CA GLN A 16 13.59 -33.57 23.45
C GLN A 16 12.84 -32.28 23.82
N LEU A 17 12.11 -32.30 24.94
CA LEU A 17 11.40 -31.11 25.45
C LEU A 17 12.37 -29.97 25.78
N ARG A 18 13.48 -30.27 26.48
CA ARG A 18 14.54 -29.27 26.77
C ARG A 18 15.16 -28.69 25.49
N LEU A 19 15.38 -29.50 24.45
CA LEU A 19 15.87 -29.05 23.16
C LEU A 19 14.88 -28.15 22.42
N LEU A 20 13.57 -28.43 22.52
CA LEU A 20 12.53 -27.60 21.95
C LEU A 20 12.42 -26.25 22.67
N GLU A 21 12.49 -26.24 24.00
CA GLU A 21 12.51 -24.99 24.79
C GLU A 21 13.75 -24.15 24.47
N LEU A 22 14.92 -24.77 24.33
CA LEU A 22 16.14 -24.06 23.95
C LEU A 22 16.03 -23.45 22.54
N LYS A 23 15.48 -24.19 21.59
CA LYS A 23 15.21 -23.67 20.22
C LYS A 23 14.22 -22.52 20.26
N LYS A 24 13.14 -22.61 21.02
CA LYS A 24 12.15 -21.55 21.20
C LYS A 24 12.82 -20.28 21.73
N THR A 25 13.62 -20.38 22.79
CA THR A 25 14.34 -19.26 23.40
C THR A 25 15.33 -18.61 22.44
N ILE A 26 16.03 -19.39 21.62
CA ILE A 26 16.95 -18.86 20.58
C ILE A 26 16.16 -18.10 19.49
N ILE A 27 15.03 -18.64 19.05
CA ILE A 27 14.17 -18.00 18.06
C ILE A 27 13.62 -16.69 18.60
N GLU A 28 13.09 -16.67 19.82
CA GLU A 28 12.56 -15.47 20.46
C GLU A 28 13.64 -14.39 20.65
N ARG A 29 14.86 -14.77 21.02
CA ARG A 29 16.00 -13.86 21.18
C ARG A 29 16.44 -13.28 19.82
N ASN A 30 16.43 -14.08 18.76
CA ASN A 30 16.77 -13.63 17.40
C ASN A 30 15.69 -12.70 16.85
N ILE A 31 14.40 -13.03 17.01
CA ILE A 31 13.28 -12.16 16.64
C ILE A 31 13.37 -10.83 17.38
N GLY A 32 13.59 -10.84 18.71
CA GLY A 32 13.74 -9.62 19.50
C GLY A 32 14.93 -8.75 19.08
N ARG A 33 16.05 -9.36 18.63
CA ARG A 33 17.20 -8.63 18.06
C ARG A 33 16.85 -7.99 16.73
N HIS A 34 16.17 -8.70 15.84
CA HIS A 34 15.74 -8.18 14.53
C HIS A 34 14.72 -7.05 14.68
N ILE A 35 13.80 -7.16 15.63
CA ILE A 35 12.83 -6.09 15.94
C ILE A 35 13.57 -4.83 16.41
N ARG A 36 14.50 -4.94 17.37
CA ARG A 36 15.26 -3.77 17.85
C ARG A 36 16.12 -3.11 16.77
N LEU A 37 16.80 -3.89 15.92
CA LEU A 37 17.56 -3.37 14.78
C LEU A 37 16.65 -2.69 13.75
N PHE A 38 15.43 -3.21 13.58
CA PHE A 38 14.42 -2.62 12.71
C PHE A 38 13.92 -1.29 13.26
N GLU A 39 13.64 -1.22 14.57
CA GLU A 39 13.21 0.02 15.24
C GLU A 39 14.28 1.11 15.18
N GLN A 40 15.55 0.77 15.44
CA GLN A 40 16.66 1.73 15.31
C GLN A 40 16.82 2.27 13.90
N ARG A 41 16.77 1.40 12.88
CA ARG A 41 16.82 1.83 11.46
C ARG A 41 15.62 2.69 11.07
N ARG A 42 14.44 2.38 11.60
CA ARG A 42 13.24 3.18 11.39
C ARG A 42 13.43 4.62 11.90
N ASP A 43 13.94 4.77 13.12
CA ASP A 43 14.13 6.08 13.75
C ASP A 43 15.19 6.92 13.02
N ASP A 44 16.27 6.29 12.54
CA ASP A 44 17.30 6.96 11.74
C ASP A 44 16.77 7.45 10.38
N ILE A 45 15.92 6.66 9.72
CA ILE A 45 15.31 7.05 8.44
C ILE A 45 14.26 8.13 8.68
N GLY A 46 13.46 8.02 9.74
CA GLY A 46 12.51 9.06 10.16
C GLY A 46 13.19 10.42 10.33
N LYS A 47 14.30 10.46 11.06
CA LYS A 47 15.10 11.69 11.27
C LYS A 47 15.65 12.26 9.95
N ARG A 48 16.18 11.42 9.06
CA ARG A 48 16.70 11.88 7.74
C ARG A 48 15.60 12.49 6.86
N ILE A 49 14.41 11.91 6.89
CA ILE A 49 13.26 12.45 6.15
C ILE A 49 12.79 13.77 6.77
N GLU A 50 12.72 13.87 8.11
CA GLU A 50 12.41 15.12 8.80
C GLU A 50 13.40 16.25 8.44
N ASP A 51 14.68 15.93 8.41
CA ASP A 51 15.71 16.92 8.07
C ASP A 51 15.60 17.36 6.61
N GLN A 52 15.29 16.45 5.68
CA GLN A 52 15.03 16.80 4.27
C GLN A 52 13.77 17.65 4.11
N ILE A 53 12.69 17.35 4.84
CA ILE A 53 11.45 18.14 4.86
C ILE A 53 11.74 19.53 5.41
N ARG A 54 12.43 19.65 6.57
CA ARG A 54 12.81 20.95 7.16
C ARG A 54 13.70 21.78 6.23
N GLN A 55 14.62 21.16 5.50
CA GLN A 55 15.44 21.85 4.50
C GLN A 55 14.60 22.34 3.32
N PHE A 56 13.61 21.58 2.89
CA PHE A 56 12.70 21.94 1.80
C PHE A 56 11.78 23.10 2.22
N GLU A 57 11.22 23.05 3.43
CA GLU A 57 10.40 24.13 4.01
C GLU A 57 11.17 25.43 4.14
N ARG A 58 12.41 25.39 4.65
CA ARG A 58 13.28 26.56 4.77
C ARG A 58 13.63 27.18 3.42
N LYS A 59 13.77 26.36 2.36
CA LYS A 59 14.14 26.86 1.02
C LYS A 59 12.97 27.49 0.25
N ARG A 60 11.72 27.13 0.56
CA ARG A 60 10.54 27.56 -0.22
C ARG A 60 9.45 28.31 0.54
N GLY A 61 9.56 28.46 1.85
CA GLY A 61 8.58 29.20 2.66
C GLY A 61 7.16 28.61 2.67
N ILE A 62 7.01 27.31 2.36
CA ILE A 62 5.72 26.63 2.27
C ILE A 62 5.52 25.80 3.54
N ARG A 63 4.45 26.06 4.29
CA ARG A 63 3.99 25.20 5.38
C ARG A 63 3.19 24.03 4.80
N LEU A 64 3.70 22.82 4.98
CA LEU A 64 3.10 21.57 4.52
C LEU A 64 2.37 20.84 5.68
N ASP A 65 1.62 21.59 6.51
CA ASP A 65 1.20 21.14 7.84
C ASP A 65 0.33 19.86 7.85
N ASP A 66 -0.60 19.67 6.93
CA ASP A 66 -1.53 18.53 6.99
C ASP A 66 -1.10 17.34 6.13
N GLU A 67 -0.53 17.57 4.97
CA GLU A 67 -0.06 16.49 4.08
C GLU A 67 1.23 15.85 4.60
N VAL A 68 2.09 16.65 5.23
CA VAL A 68 3.32 16.16 5.88
C VAL A 68 3.00 15.39 7.15
N ARG A 69 2.03 15.84 7.97
CA ARG A 69 1.52 15.07 9.13
C ARG A 69 0.95 13.72 8.69
N PHE A 70 0.25 13.70 7.57
CA PHE A 70 -0.28 12.45 7.03
C PHE A 70 0.84 11.53 6.52
N ILE A 71 1.75 12.05 5.70
CA ILE A 71 2.94 11.31 5.25
C ILE A 71 3.79 10.88 6.45
N ARG A 72 3.94 11.73 7.46
CA ARG A 72 4.63 11.40 8.71
C ARG A 72 3.92 10.30 9.49
N SER A 73 2.59 10.36 9.67
CA SER A 73 1.82 9.30 10.31
C SER A 73 1.83 7.99 9.52
N TRP A 74 2.03 8.07 8.21
CA TRP A 74 2.17 6.93 7.32
C TRP A 74 3.59 6.35 7.33
N ILE A 75 4.60 7.20 7.49
CA ILE A 75 6.02 6.85 7.64
C ILE A 75 6.32 6.35 9.06
N GLU A 76 5.70 6.91 10.08
CA GLU A 76 5.83 6.48 11.48
C GLU A 76 5.12 5.14 11.74
N ARG A 77 4.22 4.71 10.87
CA ARG A 77 3.63 3.37 10.86
C ARG A 77 4.43 2.47 9.92
N PRO A 78 4.69 1.19 10.27
CA PRO A 78 5.73 0.34 9.66
C PRO A 78 5.50 -0.05 8.19
N LEU A 79 4.77 0.72 7.41
CA LEU A 79 4.66 0.62 5.95
C LEU A 79 5.87 1.21 5.22
N SER A 80 6.81 1.84 5.91
CA SER A 80 7.67 2.87 5.35
C SER A 80 9.13 2.50 5.14
N ILE A 81 9.56 1.29 5.33
CA ILE A 81 10.98 0.99 5.08
C ILE A 81 11.10 -0.34 4.38
N GLY A 82 11.03 -0.35 3.05
CA GLY A 82 11.58 -1.45 2.25
C GLY A 82 11.18 -2.89 2.63
N ALA A 83 10.75 -3.09 3.85
CA ALA A 83 10.12 -4.28 4.38
C ALA A 83 8.60 -4.05 4.35
N VAL A 84 8.00 -4.37 3.22
CA VAL A 84 6.55 -4.50 3.11
C VAL A 84 6.14 -5.48 4.21
N THR A 85 5.47 -4.99 5.26
CA THR A 85 4.97 -5.89 6.31
C THR A 85 4.02 -6.91 5.68
N PRO A 86 3.91 -8.15 6.20
CA PRO A 86 2.96 -9.14 5.68
C PRO A 86 1.54 -8.57 5.52
N SER A 87 1.10 -7.72 6.44
CA SER A 87 -0.20 -7.04 6.41
C SER A 87 -0.36 -6.11 5.20
N SER A 88 0.64 -5.29 4.87
CA SER A 88 0.55 -4.41 3.70
C SER A 88 0.59 -5.18 2.37
N LYS A 89 1.31 -6.31 2.31
CA LYS A 89 1.27 -7.21 1.14
C LYS A 89 -0.11 -7.81 0.93
N MET A 90 -0.78 -8.22 2.02
CA MET A 90 -2.14 -8.77 1.93
C MET A 90 -3.14 -7.75 1.42
N LEU A 91 -3.09 -6.52 1.92
CA LEU A 91 -3.95 -5.44 1.43
C LEU A 91 -3.66 -5.13 -0.04
N ALA A 92 -2.40 -5.01 -0.43
CA ALA A 92 -1.99 -4.75 -1.79
C ALA A 92 -2.46 -5.84 -2.76
N ARG A 93 -2.27 -7.12 -2.41
CA ARG A 93 -2.77 -8.25 -3.20
C ARG A 93 -4.30 -8.28 -3.26
N ALA A 94 -4.99 -7.93 -2.18
CA ALA A 94 -6.44 -7.86 -2.16
C ALA A 94 -6.95 -6.73 -3.08
N MET A 95 -6.26 -5.59 -3.17
CA MET A 95 -6.57 -4.52 -4.12
C MET A 95 -6.33 -4.96 -5.57
N ALA A 96 -5.20 -5.62 -5.83
CA ALA A 96 -4.84 -6.10 -7.17
C ALA A 96 -5.85 -7.11 -7.75
N ARG A 97 -6.54 -7.89 -6.91
CA ARG A 97 -7.58 -8.86 -7.36
C ARG A 97 -8.76 -8.23 -8.09
N TYR A 98 -9.00 -6.94 -7.92
CA TYR A 98 -10.07 -6.21 -8.61
C TYR A 98 -9.64 -5.68 -9.98
N VAL A 99 -8.38 -5.86 -10.35
CA VAL A 99 -7.83 -5.47 -11.65
C VAL A 99 -7.67 -6.72 -12.51
N ASP A 100 -8.31 -6.74 -13.67
CA ASP A 100 -8.10 -7.81 -14.65
C ASP A 100 -6.74 -7.57 -15.35
N PRO A 101 -5.75 -8.47 -15.16
CA PRO A 101 -4.43 -8.31 -15.76
C PRO A 101 -4.44 -8.45 -17.28
N HIS A 102 -5.49 -9.06 -17.86
CA HIS A 102 -5.61 -9.32 -19.28
C HIS A 102 -6.49 -8.30 -20.03
N SER A 103 -7.12 -7.37 -19.30
CA SER A 103 -7.91 -6.30 -19.93
C SER A 103 -7.01 -5.36 -20.74
N ASP A 104 -7.51 -4.89 -21.88
CA ASP A 104 -6.80 -3.88 -22.66
C ASP A 104 -6.79 -2.52 -21.95
N GLY A 105 -5.73 -1.74 -22.19
CA GLY A 105 -5.59 -0.40 -21.68
C GLY A 105 -4.68 -0.28 -20.44
N PRO A 106 -4.30 0.95 -20.09
CA PRO A 106 -3.42 1.23 -18.98
C PRO A 106 -4.11 0.98 -17.62
N VAL A 107 -3.31 0.62 -16.62
CA VAL A 107 -3.70 0.55 -15.21
C VAL A 107 -3.06 1.72 -14.48
N VAL A 108 -3.87 2.64 -13.99
CA VAL A 108 -3.40 3.85 -13.30
C VAL A 108 -3.33 3.60 -11.81
N GLU A 109 -2.19 3.88 -11.18
CA GLU A 109 -2.04 3.86 -9.73
C GLU A 109 -1.81 5.29 -9.20
N LEU A 110 -2.66 5.71 -8.28
CA LEU A 110 -2.62 7.02 -7.63
C LEU A 110 -1.97 6.92 -6.24
N GLY A 111 -0.82 7.54 -6.07
CA GLY A 111 -0.05 7.52 -4.83
C GLY A 111 0.57 6.16 -4.51
N PRO A 112 1.38 5.58 -5.41
CA PRO A 112 2.03 4.28 -5.18
C PRO A 112 2.99 4.28 -3.98
N GLY A 113 3.54 5.43 -3.61
CA GLY A 113 4.51 5.53 -2.53
C GLY A 113 5.77 4.72 -2.82
N THR A 114 6.09 3.73 -1.97
CA THR A 114 7.21 2.80 -2.20
C THR A 114 6.88 1.64 -3.13
N GLY A 115 5.64 1.57 -3.67
CA GLY A 115 5.19 0.60 -4.67
C GLY A 115 4.70 -0.77 -4.15
N PRO A 116 4.07 -0.90 -2.97
CA PRO A 116 3.55 -2.19 -2.53
C PRO A 116 2.37 -2.68 -3.38
N VAL A 117 1.48 -1.77 -3.80
CA VAL A 117 0.35 -2.10 -4.66
C VAL A 117 0.83 -2.29 -6.09
N THR A 118 1.77 -1.47 -6.58
CA THR A 118 2.46 -1.69 -7.86
C THR A 118 3.04 -3.11 -7.95
N ALA A 119 3.76 -3.56 -6.90
CA ALA A 119 4.31 -4.91 -6.84
C ALA A 119 3.22 -5.99 -6.92
N ALA A 120 2.10 -5.78 -6.21
CA ALA A 120 0.98 -6.73 -6.21
C ALA A 120 0.25 -6.79 -7.56
N LEU A 121 0.14 -5.67 -8.28
CA LEU A 121 -0.41 -5.62 -9.64
C LEU A 121 0.47 -6.42 -10.61
N VAL A 122 1.79 -6.25 -10.55
CA VAL A 122 2.75 -7.02 -11.35
C VAL A 122 2.72 -8.51 -10.97
N GLU A 123 2.69 -8.85 -9.67
CA GLU A 123 2.52 -10.23 -9.19
C GLU A 123 1.20 -10.87 -9.69
N ALA A 124 0.15 -10.07 -9.87
CA ALA A 124 -1.14 -10.52 -10.41
C ALA A 124 -1.16 -10.68 -11.94
N GLY A 125 -0.08 -10.32 -12.63
CA GLY A 125 0.07 -10.49 -14.08
C GLY A 125 -0.11 -9.22 -14.91
N VAL A 126 -0.28 -8.05 -14.29
CA VAL A 126 -0.31 -6.78 -15.04
C VAL A 126 1.08 -6.50 -15.59
N ASP A 127 1.19 -6.33 -16.92
CA ASP A 127 2.45 -5.94 -17.55
C ASP A 127 2.89 -4.57 -17.04
N PRO A 128 4.13 -4.43 -16.52
CA PRO A 128 4.65 -3.15 -16.03
C PRO A 128 4.59 -2.01 -17.06
N SER A 129 4.67 -2.29 -18.36
CA SER A 129 4.55 -1.29 -19.43
C SER A 129 3.16 -0.65 -19.51
N ARG A 130 2.12 -1.31 -19.00
CA ARG A 130 0.76 -0.80 -18.90
C ARG A 130 0.51 0.06 -17.65
N LEU A 131 1.45 0.06 -16.70
CA LEU A 131 1.29 0.82 -15.46
C LEU A 131 1.57 2.30 -15.70
N VAL A 132 0.66 3.14 -15.21
CA VAL A 132 0.80 4.60 -15.14
C VAL A 132 0.75 5.01 -13.67
N LEU A 133 1.89 5.41 -13.14
CA LEU A 133 2.09 5.69 -11.71
C LEU A 133 2.10 7.20 -11.48
N VAL A 134 1.14 7.73 -10.73
CA VAL A 134 1.08 9.16 -10.36
C VAL A 134 1.53 9.33 -8.91
N GLU A 135 2.72 9.89 -8.71
CA GLU A 135 3.32 10.06 -7.40
C GLU A 135 3.80 11.51 -7.19
N PHE A 136 3.48 12.07 -6.02
CA PHE A 136 3.85 13.45 -5.70
C PHE A 136 5.28 13.56 -5.17
N ASN A 137 5.74 12.58 -4.39
CA ASN A 137 7.02 12.63 -3.71
C ASN A 137 8.19 12.27 -4.64
N PRO A 138 9.15 13.18 -4.89
CA PRO A 138 10.26 12.92 -5.80
C PRO A 138 11.19 11.79 -5.33
N ALA A 139 11.25 11.51 -4.01
CA ALA A 139 12.05 10.38 -3.50
C ALA A 139 11.40 9.04 -3.85
N PHE A 140 10.08 8.94 -3.74
CA PHE A 140 9.34 7.75 -4.17
C PHE A 140 9.37 7.60 -5.69
N CYS A 141 9.27 8.69 -6.44
CA CYS A 141 9.43 8.66 -7.89
C CYS A 141 10.79 8.04 -8.31
N ARG A 142 11.89 8.36 -7.62
CA ARG A 142 13.20 7.74 -7.90
C ARG A 142 13.19 6.24 -7.66
N ILE A 143 12.59 5.79 -6.53
CA ILE A 143 12.48 4.37 -6.20
C ILE A 143 11.66 3.62 -7.25
N LEU A 144 10.50 4.17 -7.62
CA LEU A 144 9.60 3.56 -8.60
C LEU A 144 10.23 3.48 -10.00
N ARG A 145 10.93 4.53 -10.44
CA ARG A 145 11.63 4.55 -11.73
C ARG A 145 12.71 3.47 -11.82
N THR A 146 13.44 3.23 -10.73
CA THR A 146 14.45 2.16 -10.68
C THR A 146 13.82 0.77 -10.64
N ARG A 147 12.69 0.62 -9.92
CA ARG A 147 12.06 -0.68 -9.72
C ARG A 147 11.17 -1.11 -10.89
N TYR A 148 10.53 -0.14 -11.56
CA TYR A 148 9.61 -0.36 -12.67
C TYR A 148 9.98 0.53 -13.87
N PRO A 149 11.11 0.28 -14.54
CA PRO A 149 11.64 1.16 -15.59
C PRO A 149 10.75 1.22 -16.83
N SER A 150 9.92 0.20 -17.08
CA SER A 150 8.95 0.15 -18.18
C SER A 150 7.62 0.83 -17.87
N ALA A 151 7.33 1.14 -16.60
CA ALA A 151 6.11 1.85 -16.23
C ALA A 151 6.21 3.34 -16.56
N THR A 152 5.10 3.93 -16.95
CA THR A 152 5.00 5.38 -17.13
C THR A 152 4.86 6.05 -15.76
N LEU A 153 5.87 6.82 -15.35
CA LEU A 153 5.87 7.52 -14.07
C LEU A 153 5.63 9.01 -14.26
N VAL A 154 4.54 9.51 -13.68
CA VAL A 154 4.13 10.92 -13.68
C VAL A 154 4.33 11.50 -12.28
N GLN A 155 5.25 12.46 -12.16
CA GLN A 155 5.41 13.18 -10.90
C GLN A 155 4.39 14.31 -10.82
N GLY A 156 3.43 14.23 -9.89
CA GLY A 156 2.40 15.25 -9.73
C GLY A 156 1.38 14.95 -8.66
N ASP A 157 0.48 15.92 -8.44
CA ASP A 157 -0.64 15.76 -7.50
C ASP A 157 -1.73 14.90 -8.14
N ALA A 158 -1.96 13.71 -7.57
CA ALA A 158 -2.97 12.78 -8.03
C ALA A 158 -4.41 13.34 -7.97
N TYR A 159 -4.68 14.35 -7.14
CA TYR A 159 -5.98 15.06 -7.15
C TYR A 159 -6.16 15.95 -8.40
N SER A 160 -5.12 16.12 -9.20
CA SER A 160 -5.14 16.77 -10.51
C SER A 160 -4.97 15.76 -11.66
N MET A 161 -5.32 14.49 -11.44
CA MET A 161 -5.06 13.37 -12.37
C MET A 161 -5.57 13.65 -13.78
N ARG A 162 -6.73 14.26 -13.95
CA ARG A 162 -7.27 14.58 -15.27
C ARG A 162 -6.28 15.42 -16.08
N ARG A 163 -5.79 16.53 -15.51
CA ARG A 163 -4.82 17.40 -16.17
C ARG A 163 -3.49 16.69 -16.47
N LEU A 164 -3.07 15.75 -15.61
CA LEU A 164 -1.81 15.03 -15.77
C LEU A 164 -1.89 13.92 -16.82
N LEU A 165 -3.07 13.31 -16.97
CA LEU A 165 -3.22 12.06 -17.72
C LEU A 165 -4.04 12.21 -19.01
N GLU A 166 -4.87 13.26 -19.16
CA GLU A 166 -5.78 13.45 -20.30
C GLU A 166 -5.07 13.41 -21.67
N THR A 167 -3.84 13.95 -21.75
CA THR A 167 -3.03 13.94 -22.96
C THR A 167 -2.04 12.78 -23.03
N LEU A 168 -1.78 12.14 -21.91
CA LEU A 168 -0.80 11.06 -21.79
C LEU A 168 -1.42 9.68 -22.07
N LEU A 169 -2.67 9.49 -21.66
CA LEU A 169 -3.39 8.24 -21.91
C LEU A 169 -3.90 8.21 -23.35
N LEU A 170 -3.29 7.35 -24.17
CA LEU A 170 -3.68 7.16 -25.57
C LEU A 170 -4.99 6.38 -25.71
N GLN A 171 -5.41 5.69 -24.66
CA GLN A 171 -6.65 4.94 -24.56
C GLN A 171 -7.20 4.97 -23.14
N PRO A 172 -8.50 4.74 -22.91
CA PRO A 172 -9.09 4.75 -21.58
C PRO A 172 -8.45 3.70 -20.66
N ALA A 173 -8.33 4.06 -19.38
CA ALA A 173 -7.74 3.17 -18.37
C ALA A 173 -8.65 1.96 -18.09
N ALA A 174 -8.04 0.78 -18.03
CA ALA A 174 -8.72 -0.47 -17.66
C ALA A 174 -9.02 -0.55 -16.15
N ALA A 175 -8.27 0.18 -15.33
CA ALA A 175 -8.51 0.30 -13.89
C ALA A 175 -7.80 1.54 -13.33
N VAL A 176 -8.33 2.07 -12.23
CA VAL A 176 -7.63 3.03 -11.36
C VAL A 176 -7.52 2.44 -9.97
N VAL A 177 -6.31 2.36 -9.43
CA VAL A 177 -6.05 1.87 -8.07
C VAL A 177 -5.48 3.03 -7.24
N SER A 178 -6.15 3.35 -6.13
CA SER A 178 -5.83 4.53 -5.34
C SER A 178 -5.30 4.19 -3.95
N GLY A 179 -4.06 4.61 -3.68
CA GLY A 179 -3.44 4.61 -2.36
C GLY A 179 -3.69 5.91 -1.57
N LEU A 180 -4.50 6.83 -2.10
CA LEU A 180 -4.69 8.15 -1.51
C LEU A 180 -5.58 8.10 -0.24
N PRO A 181 -5.31 8.98 0.74
CA PRO A 181 -6.12 9.09 1.95
C PRO A 181 -7.41 9.88 1.71
N LEU A 182 -8.31 9.37 0.88
CA LEU A 182 -9.51 10.12 0.46
C LEU A 182 -10.34 10.65 1.65
N VAL A 183 -10.42 9.91 2.75
CA VAL A 183 -11.21 10.31 3.93
C VAL A 183 -10.74 11.60 4.59
N THR A 184 -9.49 12.01 4.36
CA THR A 184 -8.92 13.25 4.89
C THR A 184 -9.27 14.48 4.04
N LYS A 185 -9.79 14.29 2.84
CA LYS A 185 -10.14 15.38 1.92
C LYS A 185 -11.62 15.74 2.01
N PRO A 186 -11.99 17.00 1.74
CA PRO A 186 -13.38 17.40 1.64
C PRO A 186 -14.17 16.60 0.61
N MET A 187 -15.45 16.35 0.84
CA MET A 187 -16.30 15.53 -0.03
C MET A 187 -16.27 16.00 -1.49
N ARG A 188 -16.25 17.30 -1.73
CA ARG A 188 -16.16 17.87 -3.10
C ARG A 188 -14.91 17.39 -3.84
N GLN A 189 -13.76 17.32 -3.16
CA GLN A 189 -12.50 16.86 -3.79
C GLN A 189 -12.54 15.36 -4.06
N ARG A 190 -13.13 14.56 -3.15
CA ARG A 190 -13.28 13.11 -3.36
C ARG A 190 -14.18 12.82 -4.56
N LEU A 191 -15.32 13.51 -4.67
CA LEU A 191 -16.26 13.37 -5.79
C LEU A 191 -15.66 13.84 -7.11
N ARG A 192 -14.87 14.92 -7.07
CA ARG A 192 -14.15 15.38 -8.25
C ARG A 192 -13.15 14.34 -8.73
N LEU A 193 -12.33 13.79 -7.83
CA LEU A 193 -11.32 12.79 -8.17
C LEU A 193 -11.94 11.57 -8.84
N ILE A 194 -13.03 11.02 -8.27
CA ILE A 194 -13.65 9.82 -8.84
C ILE A 194 -14.32 10.09 -10.19
N ARG A 195 -14.93 11.27 -10.36
CA ARG A 195 -15.48 11.70 -11.65
C ARG A 195 -14.38 11.85 -12.69
N ASP A 196 -13.29 12.55 -12.34
CA ASP A 196 -12.14 12.73 -13.21
C ASP A 196 -11.50 11.37 -13.59
N ALA A 197 -11.50 10.40 -12.66
CA ALA A 197 -11.08 9.04 -12.93
C ALA A 197 -12.01 8.33 -13.92
N PHE A 198 -13.32 8.36 -13.69
CA PHE A 198 -14.29 7.72 -14.58
C PHE A 198 -14.30 8.31 -16.00
N ASP A 199 -13.98 9.60 -16.14
CA ASP A 199 -13.87 10.22 -17.46
C ASP A 199 -12.62 9.73 -18.25
N LEU A 200 -11.64 9.17 -17.56
CA LEU A 200 -10.42 8.59 -18.14
C LEU A 200 -10.42 7.06 -18.21
N MET A 201 -11.48 6.40 -17.74
CA MET A 201 -11.57 4.95 -17.65
C MET A 201 -12.54 4.36 -18.69
N LEU A 202 -12.36 3.08 -18.97
CA LEU A 202 -13.34 2.29 -19.71
C LEU A 202 -14.66 2.22 -18.93
N PRO A 203 -15.82 2.20 -19.61
CA PRO A 203 -17.09 1.93 -18.96
C PRO A 203 -17.04 0.65 -18.12
N GLY A 204 -17.57 0.70 -16.89
CA GLY A 204 -17.56 -0.43 -15.97
C GLY A 204 -16.19 -0.79 -15.35
N ALA A 205 -15.10 -0.13 -15.75
CA ALA A 205 -13.78 -0.36 -15.19
C ALA A 205 -13.73 -0.01 -13.67
N PRO A 206 -12.96 -0.74 -12.85
CA PRO A 206 -12.93 -0.56 -11.42
C PRO A 206 -12.05 0.63 -10.99
N PHE A 207 -12.59 1.51 -10.16
CA PHE A 207 -11.83 2.41 -9.31
C PHE A 207 -11.69 1.77 -7.93
N VAL A 208 -10.48 1.31 -7.59
CA VAL A 208 -10.19 0.55 -6.38
C VAL A 208 -9.55 1.45 -5.33
N GLN A 209 -10.18 1.56 -4.16
CA GLN A 209 -9.72 2.37 -3.04
C GLN A 209 -9.74 1.57 -1.75
N PHE A 210 -8.75 1.73 -0.89
CA PHE A 210 -8.82 1.20 0.46
C PHE A 210 -9.05 2.29 1.50
N THR A 211 -9.55 1.89 2.67
CA THR A 211 -9.65 2.76 3.85
C THR A 211 -9.56 1.95 5.13
N TYR A 212 -9.03 2.57 6.16
CA TYR A 212 -9.07 2.05 7.55
C TYR A 212 -10.38 2.43 8.26
N SER A 213 -11.15 3.34 7.69
CA SER A 213 -12.47 3.72 8.20
C SER A 213 -13.50 2.62 7.98
N VAL A 214 -14.52 2.55 8.87
CA VAL A 214 -15.70 1.70 8.70
C VAL A 214 -16.63 2.23 7.62
N ALA A 215 -16.61 3.54 7.38
CA ALA A 215 -17.46 4.20 6.40
C ALA A 215 -16.77 4.25 5.02
N SER A 216 -17.61 4.19 3.98
CA SER A 216 -17.15 4.45 2.61
C SER A 216 -16.57 5.86 2.49
N PRO A 217 -15.44 6.04 1.81
CA PRO A 217 -14.90 7.37 1.51
C PRO A 217 -15.82 8.22 0.65
N LEU A 218 -16.77 7.60 -0.06
CA LEU A 218 -17.79 8.26 -0.88
C LEU A 218 -19.19 7.81 -0.49
N PRO A 219 -20.24 8.62 -0.70
CA PRO A 219 -21.61 8.23 -0.45
C PRO A 219 -22.01 7.02 -1.29
N ARG A 220 -22.64 6.01 -0.66
CA ARG A 220 -23.08 4.79 -1.35
C ARG A 220 -24.27 4.98 -2.29
N ARG A 221 -25.02 6.06 -2.12
CA ARG A 221 -26.25 6.38 -2.87
C ARG A 221 -26.05 7.62 -3.73
N LEU A 222 -25.06 7.62 -4.59
CA LEU A 222 -24.93 8.61 -5.64
C LEU A 222 -25.38 7.97 -6.95
N SER A 223 -26.20 8.68 -7.71
CA SER A 223 -26.57 8.26 -9.06
C SER A 223 -25.34 8.24 -9.97
N GLY A 224 -25.24 7.24 -10.82
CA GLY A 224 -24.23 7.15 -11.89
C GLY A 224 -22.99 6.32 -11.55
N PHE A 225 -22.95 5.64 -10.39
CA PHE A 225 -21.96 4.61 -10.13
C PHE A 225 -22.39 3.61 -9.05
N SER A 226 -21.97 2.38 -9.21
CA SER A 226 -22.13 1.30 -8.24
C SER A 226 -20.96 1.26 -7.25
N VAL A 227 -21.21 0.74 -6.04
CA VAL A 227 -20.21 0.63 -4.97
C VAL A 227 -20.22 -0.77 -4.40
N GLU A 228 -19.12 -1.47 -4.54
CA GLU A 228 -18.85 -2.76 -3.91
C GLU A 228 -17.89 -2.55 -2.73
N ALA A 229 -18.11 -3.27 -1.62
CA ALA A 229 -17.22 -3.27 -0.47
C ALA A 229 -16.68 -4.68 -0.23
N SER A 230 -15.38 -4.83 -0.09
CA SER A 230 -14.79 -6.09 0.34
C SER A 230 -15.17 -6.45 1.79
N GLU A 231 -14.92 -7.66 2.18
CA GLU A 231 -14.81 -8.00 3.59
C GLU A 231 -13.66 -7.22 4.24
N ARG A 232 -13.68 -7.15 5.57
CA ARG A 232 -12.62 -6.48 6.30
C ARG A 232 -11.36 -7.33 6.31
N ILE A 233 -10.23 -6.73 5.95
CA ILE A 233 -8.92 -7.37 5.97
C ILE A 233 -8.35 -7.23 7.38
N TRP A 234 -8.70 -8.18 8.26
CA TRP A 234 -8.34 -8.16 9.68
C TRP A 234 -6.85 -8.35 9.93
N MET A 235 -6.16 -9.06 9.04
CA MET A 235 -4.71 -9.28 9.14
C MET A 235 -3.89 -8.05 8.73
N ASN A 236 -4.54 -6.98 8.28
CA ASN A 236 -3.92 -5.68 8.12
C ASN A 236 -4.06 -4.89 9.44
N ILE A 237 -2.99 -4.24 9.90
CA ILE A 237 -2.96 -3.46 11.15
C ILE A 237 -2.68 -1.99 10.82
N PRO A 238 -3.69 -1.09 11.02
CA PRO A 238 -5.08 -1.38 11.43
C PRO A 238 -5.89 -2.09 10.34
N PRO A 239 -6.99 -2.80 10.69
CA PRO A 239 -7.84 -3.48 9.73
C PRO A 239 -8.36 -2.55 8.64
N ALA A 240 -8.23 -2.98 7.38
CA ALA A 240 -8.62 -2.20 6.21
C ALA A 240 -9.83 -2.80 5.50
N ARG A 241 -10.48 -1.99 4.67
CA ARG A 241 -11.54 -2.41 3.74
C ARG A 241 -11.26 -1.82 2.38
N ILE A 242 -11.53 -2.58 1.31
CA ILE A 242 -11.46 -2.13 -0.06
C ILE A 242 -12.85 -1.72 -0.53
N TRP A 243 -12.91 -0.66 -1.29
CA TRP A 243 -14.09 -0.12 -1.94
C TRP A 243 -13.82 -0.09 -3.44
N VAL A 244 -14.71 -0.66 -4.20
CA VAL A 244 -14.65 -0.67 -5.65
C VAL A 244 -15.83 0.11 -6.20
N TYR A 245 -15.53 1.12 -6.96
CA TYR A 245 -16.51 1.98 -7.62
C TYR A 245 -16.47 1.71 -9.11
N ARG A 246 -17.63 1.59 -9.72
CA ARG A 246 -17.78 1.42 -11.17
C ARG A 246 -18.83 2.39 -11.69
N ARG A 247 -18.54 3.03 -12.81
CA ARG A 247 -19.53 3.87 -13.50
C ARG A 247 -20.55 2.95 -14.17
N ASP A 248 -21.85 3.24 -13.96
CA ASP A 248 -22.98 2.53 -14.56
C ASP A 248 -23.06 2.81 -16.08
#